data_801f66aef7083fc8e56a033e8b2d9184
#
_entry.id   801f66aef7083fc8e56a033e8b2d9184
#
_cell.length_a   1.000
_cell.length_b   1.000
_cell.length_c   1.000
_cell.angle_alpha   90.00
_cell.angle_beta   90.00
_cell.angle_gamma   90.00
#
_symmetry.space_group_name_H-M   'P 1'
#
loop_
_entity.id
_entity.type
_entity.pdbx_description
1 polymer ?
#
loop_
_entity_poly.entity_id
_entity_poly.type
_entity_poly.pdbx_seq_one_letter_code
_entity_poly.pdbx_strand_id
1 'polypeptide(L)'
;MTARVPFGRRELLAGGLGLLALAGCGTITHLTGPRPTPRGPATFSDLLGNDPFYVAHRGGGENWPEMTAYAYEQAAQLPYVKAIEISVCISSDGVLVCSHDANTARVTGVDLEIGNTDWDQLSRLKVVADHTDTPIQPARPFSRFDEVIEQHLPNLVVFVEPKVPEAVAPLMARMKQLDQPERTVWKQPINQLNFGTAKANGFHTWGYVLNEPGHLGERLPRFAADPAIDMLGIQKTAVDDIVNRVVGLASQNGKPTMMWAIERVPERTRGLSLGCRGMMTSNIVGVPPIPL
;
A
#
# COMPACT_ATOMS: atom_id res chain seq x y z
N MET A 1 70.16 -38.03 1.84
CA MET A 1 71.06 -37.47 2.84
C MET A 1 70.22 -36.57 3.70
N THR A 2 69.60 -37.12 4.69
CA THR A 2 69.96 -37.25 6.12
C THR A 2 70.56 -36.01 6.72
N ALA A 3 69.77 -35.35 7.57
CA ALA A 3 70.18 -35.04 8.93
C ALA A 3 68.98 -34.54 9.76
N ARG A 4 68.71 -35.31 10.78
CA ARG A 4 67.86 -34.99 11.95
C ARG A 4 68.69 -34.37 13.05
N VAL A 5 67.93 -33.75 14.04
CA VAL A 5 68.17 -33.74 15.52
C VAL A 5 68.57 -32.39 16.11
N PRO A 6 68.25 -32.11 17.38
CA PRO A 6 67.14 -32.48 18.27
C PRO A 6 66.52 -31.36 19.15
N PHE A 7 65.53 -31.79 19.93
CA PHE A 7 64.94 -31.29 21.16
C PHE A 7 65.78 -30.43 22.14
N GLY A 8 65.12 -29.43 22.73
CA GLY A 8 65.53 -28.82 24.02
C GLY A 8 64.31 -28.26 24.75
N ARG A 9 63.87 -28.99 25.79
CA ARG A 9 62.93 -28.51 26.82
C ARG A 9 63.56 -27.49 27.76
N ARG A 10 62.81 -26.45 28.16
CA ARG A 10 62.82 -25.85 29.53
C ARG A 10 61.64 -24.89 29.58
N GLU A 11 60.63 -25.20 30.25
CA GLU A 11 60.08 -24.87 31.58
C GLU A 11 59.78 -23.37 31.82
N LEU A 12 58.47 -23.18 32.03
CA LEU A 12 57.76 -22.34 33.03
C LEU A 12 58.24 -20.93 33.35
N LEU A 13 57.38 -19.97 33.06
CA LEU A 13 56.96 -19.00 34.08
C LEU A 13 55.56 -18.47 33.72
N ALA A 14 54.69 -18.57 34.71
CA ALA A 14 53.32 -18.08 34.67
C ALA A 14 53.27 -16.55 34.71
N GLY A 15 52.47 -15.95 33.85
CA GLY A 15 52.13 -14.56 33.87
C GLY A 15 50.74 -14.37 33.28
N GLY A 16 49.75 -14.34 34.15
CA GLY A 16 48.36 -14.13 33.76
C GLY A 16 48.16 -12.68 33.30
N LEU A 17 47.70 -12.54 32.08
CA LEU A 17 47.02 -11.32 31.61
C LEU A 17 45.69 -11.74 31.02
N GLY A 18 44.64 -11.44 31.75
CA GLY A 18 43.26 -11.69 31.34
C GLY A 18 42.93 -10.88 30.10
N LEU A 19 42.66 -11.58 29.00
CA LEU A 19 41.95 -11.02 27.88
C LEU A 19 40.46 -11.00 28.24
N LEU A 20 39.98 -9.81 28.61
CA LEU A 20 38.55 -9.50 28.63
C LEU A 20 38.06 -9.54 27.18
N ALA A 21 37.48 -10.69 26.78
CA ALA A 21 36.64 -10.77 25.62
C ALA A 21 35.37 -10.01 25.92
N LEU A 22 35.27 -8.77 25.47
CA LEU A 22 34.03 -8.03 25.37
C LEU A 22 33.18 -8.70 24.27
N ALA A 23 32.43 -9.71 24.66
CA ALA A 23 31.29 -10.19 23.89
C ALA A 23 30.26 -9.06 23.91
N GLY A 24 30.31 -8.20 22.89
CA GLY A 24 29.25 -7.24 22.59
C GLY A 24 28.00 -7.98 22.18
N CYS A 25 27.22 -8.48 23.15
CA CYS A 25 25.82 -8.79 22.96
C CYS A 25 25.12 -7.47 22.65
N GLY A 26 25.02 -7.15 21.37
CA GLY A 26 24.10 -6.14 20.89
C GLY A 26 22.68 -6.61 21.22
N THR A 27 22.20 -6.24 22.39
CA THR A 27 20.79 -6.29 22.70
C THR A 27 20.08 -5.43 21.66
N ILE A 28 19.43 -6.10 20.70
CA ILE A 28 18.39 -5.48 19.89
C ILE A 28 17.32 -5.08 20.93
N THR A 29 17.38 -3.83 21.36
CA THR A 29 16.28 -3.22 22.10
C THR A 29 15.10 -3.22 21.15
N HIS A 30 14.26 -4.24 21.25
CA HIS A 30 12.88 -4.12 20.82
C HIS A 30 12.36 -2.86 21.49
N LEU A 31 11.99 -1.88 20.66
CA LEU A 31 11.26 -0.70 21.11
C LEU A 31 9.93 -1.18 21.70
N THR A 32 9.95 -1.55 22.97
CA THR A 32 8.75 -1.75 23.78
C THR A 32 8.24 -0.38 24.19
N GLY A 33 7.86 0.43 23.20
CA GLY A 33 6.95 1.53 23.45
C GLY A 33 5.57 0.95 23.82
N PRO A 34 4.75 1.67 24.59
CA PRO A 34 3.40 1.23 24.86
C PRO A 34 2.74 0.90 23.52
N ARG A 35 2.20 -0.33 23.38
CA ARG A 35 1.39 -0.69 22.21
C ARG A 35 0.35 0.41 22.04
N PRO A 36 0.24 1.02 20.85
CA PRO A 36 -0.82 1.98 20.61
C PRO A 36 -2.13 1.34 21.05
N THR A 37 -2.90 2.04 21.85
CA THR A 37 -4.25 1.61 22.21
C THR A 37 -5.00 1.28 20.93
N PRO A 38 -5.69 0.13 20.83
CA PRO A 38 -6.49 -0.20 19.68
C PRO A 38 -7.43 0.97 19.40
N ARG A 39 -7.27 1.63 18.28
CA ARG A 39 -8.23 2.62 17.83
C ARG A 39 -9.52 1.89 17.52
N GLY A 40 -10.64 2.48 17.89
CA GLY A 40 -11.92 2.01 17.37
C GLY A 40 -11.88 1.95 15.85
N PRO A 41 -12.69 1.06 15.23
CA PRO A 41 -12.70 0.88 13.80
C PRO A 41 -12.96 2.21 13.08
N ALA A 42 -12.12 2.55 12.08
CA ALA A 42 -12.28 3.76 11.30
C ALA A 42 -13.34 3.56 10.21
N THR A 43 -14.27 4.49 10.05
CA THR A 43 -15.19 4.55 8.91
C THR A 43 -14.65 5.52 7.85
N PHE A 44 -15.25 5.52 6.66
CA PHE A 44 -14.94 6.50 5.63
C PHE A 44 -15.20 7.94 6.10
N SER A 45 -16.27 8.16 6.89
CA SER A 45 -16.56 9.46 7.49
C SER A 45 -15.46 9.88 8.47
N ASP A 46 -14.97 8.96 9.29
CA ASP A 46 -13.86 9.22 10.21
C ASP A 46 -12.56 9.53 9.44
N LEU A 47 -12.34 8.85 8.31
CA LEU A 47 -11.19 9.15 7.45
C LEU A 47 -11.26 10.58 6.92
N LEU A 48 -12.39 10.98 6.37
CA LEU A 48 -12.60 12.33 5.84
C LEU A 48 -12.63 13.43 6.92
N GLY A 49 -12.93 13.07 8.17
CA GLY A 49 -12.85 13.98 9.32
C GLY A 49 -11.43 14.41 9.66
N ASN A 50 -10.40 13.72 9.14
CA ASN A 50 -9.01 14.16 9.25
C ASN A 50 -8.66 15.05 8.05
N ASP A 51 -7.93 16.11 8.31
CA ASP A 51 -7.49 17.02 7.26
C ASP A 51 -6.02 17.38 7.52
N PRO A 52 -5.10 16.90 6.72
CA PRO A 52 -5.27 15.96 5.61
C PRO A 52 -5.42 14.50 6.06
N PHE A 53 -6.08 13.67 5.23
CA PHE A 53 -6.16 12.22 5.44
C PHE A 53 -5.16 11.45 4.57
N TYR A 54 -4.77 10.25 5.04
CA TYR A 54 -3.74 9.43 4.39
C TYR A 54 -4.25 8.02 4.11
N VAL A 55 -3.84 7.48 2.96
CA VAL A 55 -4.10 6.09 2.54
C VAL A 55 -2.77 5.42 2.22
N ALA A 56 -2.49 4.26 2.79
CA ALA A 56 -1.29 3.49 2.48
C ALA A 56 -1.46 2.79 1.13
N HIS A 57 -0.83 3.33 0.09
CA HIS A 57 -0.86 2.81 -1.27
C HIS A 57 -0.09 1.50 -1.35
N ARG A 58 -0.77 0.43 -1.77
CA ARG A 58 -0.21 -0.92 -1.88
C ARG A 58 0.41 -1.44 -0.57
N GLY A 59 -0.12 -0.99 0.58
CA GLY A 59 0.44 -1.33 1.89
C GLY A 59 1.72 -0.57 2.25
N GLY A 60 2.07 0.51 1.53
CA GLY A 60 3.33 1.23 1.70
C GLY A 60 4.45 0.63 0.84
N GLY A 61 4.21 0.54 -0.48
CA GLY A 61 5.07 -0.16 -1.44
C GLY A 61 6.51 0.36 -1.53
N GLU A 62 6.80 1.61 -1.14
CA GLU A 62 8.16 2.14 -1.02
C GLU A 62 8.89 1.69 0.27
N ASN A 63 8.16 1.16 1.24
CA ASN A 63 8.72 0.75 2.53
C ASN A 63 8.84 -0.77 2.66
N TRP A 64 7.94 -1.52 2.03
CA TRP A 64 7.85 -2.98 2.12
C TRP A 64 7.47 -3.60 0.77
N PRO A 65 7.67 -4.93 0.59
CA PRO A 65 7.20 -5.61 -0.61
C PRO A 65 5.70 -5.38 -0.82
N GLU A 66 5.36 -4.64 -1.88
CA GLU A 66 4.00 -4.15 -2.14
C GLU A 66 2.98 -5.29 -2.23
N MET A 67 1.72 -5.00 -1.89
CA MET A 67 0.60 -5.94 -2.04
C MET A 67 0.75 -7.25 -1.25
N THR A 68 1.64 -7.32 -0.26
CA THR A 68 1.79 -8.49 0.60
C THR A 68 1.07 -8.32 1.93
N ALA A 69 0.60 -9.42 2.53
CA ALA A 69 0.01 -9.40 3.88
C ALA A 69 0.97 -8.74 4.89
N TYR A 70 2.29 -8.97 4.72
CA TYR A 70 3.31 -8.32 5.54
C TYR A 70 3.29 -6.79 5.41
N ALA A 71 3.22 -6.24 4.19
CA ALA A 71 3.20 -4.80 3.98
C ALA A 71 1.96 -4.16 4.64
N TYR A 72 0.80 -4.77 4.47
CA TYR A 72 -0.43 -4.30 5.10
C TYR A 72 -0.39 -4.38 6.63
N GLU A 73 0.17 -5.45 7.19
CA GLU A 73 0.40 -5.58 8.63
C GLU A 73 1.29 -4.44 9.16
N GLN A 74 2.43 -4.16 8.49
CA GLN A 74 3.32 -3.07 8.89
C GLN A 74 2.64 -1.71 8.79
N ALA A 75 1.91 -1.44 7.71
CA ALA A 75 1.15 -0.21 7.55
C ALA A 75 0.10 -0.04 8.65
N ALA A 76 -0.64 -1.10 8.99
CA ALA A 76 -1.67 -1.08 10.02
C ALA A 76 -1.13 -0.81 11.44
N GLN A 77 0.14 -1.12 11.70
CA GLN A 77 0.80 -0.82 12.98
C GLN A 77 1.12 0.68 13.15
N LEU A 78 1.16 1.45 12.07
CA LEU A 78 1.42 2.88 12.16
C LEU A 78 0.19 3.62 12.72
N PRO A 79 0.35 4.40 13.80
CA PRO A 79 -0.78 4.97 14.52
C PRO A 79 -1.62 5.97 13.72
N TYR A 80 -1.09 6.50 12.63
CA TYR A 80 -1.76 7.47 11.77
C TYR A 80 -2.38 6.83 10.52
N VAL A 81 -2.16 5.54 10.24
CA VAL A 81 -2.79 4.84 9.11
C VAL A 81 -4.19 4.44 9.51
N LYS A 82 -5.18 5.00 8.82
CA LYS A 82 -6.61 4.68 8.99
C LYS A 82 -7.20 4.03 7.75
N ALA A 83 -6.44 4.03 6.66
CA ALA A 83 -6.87 3.48 5.39
C ALA A 83 -5.71 2.81 4.64
N ILE A 84 -6.02 1.72 3.95
CA ILE A 84 -5.12 1.00 3.06
C ILE A 84 -5.73 0.90 1.66
N GLU A 85 -4.88 0.71 0.65
CA GLU A 85 -5.33 0.47 -0.72
C GLU A 85 -4.85 -0.89 -1.19
N ILE A 86 -5.77 -1.66 -1.81
CA ILE A 86 -5.54 -3.00 -2.33
C ILE A 86 -6.00 -3.06 -3.78
N SER A 87 -5.07 -3.34 -4.70
CA SER A 87 -5.37 -3.68 -6.08
C SER A 87 -5.53 -5.20 -6.21
N VAL A 88 -6.51 -5.65 -7.00
CA VAL A 88 -6.93 -7.04 -7.05
C VAL A 88 -6.98 -7.56 -8.48
N CYS A 89 -6.27 -8.66 -8.73
CA CYS A 89 -6.41 -9.50 -9.91
C CYS A 89 -7.12 -10.81 -9.54
N ILE A 90 -7.39 -11.65 -10.54
CA ILE A 90 -8.01 -12.97 -10.34
C ILE A 90 -7.20 -14.03 -11.08
N SER A 91 -6.90 -15.14 -10.41
CA SER A 91 -6.19 -16.28 -10.98
C SER A 91 -7.09 -17.10 -11.93
N SER A 92 -6.50 -18.01 -12.70
CA SER A 92 -7.24 -18.87 -13.63
C SER A 92 -8.26 -19.79 -12.95
N ASP A 93 -8.03 -20.14 -11.69
CA ASP A 93 -8.92 -20.95 -10.84
C ASP A 93 -9.85 -20.10 -9.94
N GLY A 94 -9.94 -18.79 -10.20
CA GLY A 94 -10.93 -17.90 -9.58
C GLY A 94 -10.54 -17.33 -8.21
N VAL A 95 -9.28 -17.45 -7.79
CA VAL A 95 -8.80 -16.86 -6.53
C VAL A 95 -8.48 -15.39 -6.73
N LEU A 96 -9.05 -14.52 -5.89
CA LEU A 96 -8.69 -13.11 -5.83
C LEU A 96 -7.31 -12.95 -5.17
N VAL A 97 -6.41 -12.23 -5.84
CA VAL A 97 -5.03 -12.03 -5.39
C VAL A 97 -4.67 -10.55 -5.32
N CYS A 98 -3.83 -10.18 -4.35
CA CYS A 98 -3.34 -8.82 -4.20
C CYS A 98 -2.24 -8.58 -5.25
N SER A 99 -2.56 -7.86 -6.31
CA SER A 99 -1.59 -7.47 -7.34
C SER A 99 -2.05 -6.20 -8.05
N HIS A 100 -1.09 -5.29 -8.28
CA HIS A 100 -1.34 -4.11 -9.10
C HIS A 100 -1.33 -4.44 -10.58
N ASP A 101 -0.41 -5.28 -11.02
CA ASP A 101 -0.25 -5.65 -12.41
C ASP A 101 -0.91 -7.02 -12.67
N ALA A 102 -1.42 -7.22 -13.88
CA ALA A 102 -1.94 -8.51 -14.33
C ALA A 102 -0.83 -9.55 -14.54
N ASN A 103 0.42 -9.12 -14.59
CA ASN A 103 1.62 -9.94 -14.74
C ASN A 103 2.52 -9.82 -13.51
N THR A 104 3.16 -10.91 -13.10
CA THR A 104 3.95 -10.97 -11.85
C THR A 104 5.40 -10.53 -12.00
N ALA A 105 5.92 -10.33 -13.23
CA ALA A 105 7.35 -10.13 -13.51
C ALA A 105 7.99 -8.99 -12.71
N ARG A 106 7.32 -7.82 -12.64
CA ARG A 106 7.87 -6.63 -11.97
C ARG A 106 8.19 -6.87 -10.51
N VAL A 107 7.30 -7.53 -9.78
CA VAL A 107 7.41 -7.67 -8.33
C VAL A 107 8.02 -9.00 -7.87
N THR A 108 8.10 -10.02 -8.76
CA THR A 108 8.63 -11.34 -8.39
C THR A 108 9.86 -11.75 -9.22
N GLY A 109 10.12 -11.09 -10.34
CA GLY A 109 11.13 -11.51 -11.32
C GLY A 109 10.72 -12.73 -12.15
N VAL A 110 9.53 -13.28 -11.94
CA VAL A 110 8.97 -14.42 -12.70
C VAL A 110 7.83 -13.92 -13.59
N ASP A 111 7.91 -14.20 -14.87
CA ASP A 111 6.94 -13.73 -15.87
C ASP A 111 5.75 -14.70 -15.99
N LEU A 112 4.67 -14.38 -15.27
CA LEU A 112 3.40 -15.14 -15.30
C LEU A 112 2.22 -14.17 -15.41
N GLU A 113 1.32 -14.45 -16.36
CA GLU A 113 0.01 -13.79 -16.42
C GLU A 113 -0.92 -14.39 -15.36
N ILE A 114 -1.35 -13.56 -14.42
CA ILE A 114 -2.16 -13.99 -13.26
C ILE A 114 -3.44 -14.69 -13.72
N GLY A 115 -4.15 -14.13 -14.70
CA GLY A 115 -5.39 -14.71 -15.24
C GLY A 115 -5.21 -16.05 -15.94
N ASN A 116 -3.98 -16.43 -16.29
CA ASN A 116 -3.65 -17.71 -16.91
C ASN A 116 -2.97 -18.70 -15.96
N THR A 117 -2.75 -18.30 -14.69
CA THR A 117 -1.99 -19.07 -13.70
C THR A 117 -2.89 -19.39 -12.51
N ASP A 118 -2.86 -20.63 -12.03
CA ASP A 118 -3.60 -21.05 -10.83
C ASP A 118 -2.94 -20.53 -9.54
N TRP A 119 -3.72 -20.54 -8.46
CA TRP A 119 -3.25 -20.08 -7.16
C TRP A 119 -2.10 -20.94 -6.62
N ASP A 120 -2.09 -22.24 -6.87
CA ASP A 120 -1.01 -23.11 -6.39
C ASP A 120 0.35 -22.65 -6.93
N GLN A 121 0.42 -22.25 -8.19
CA GLN A 121 1.62 -21.69 -8.80
C GLN A 121 1.94 -20.29 -8.26
N LEU A 122 0.93 -19.39 -8.21
CA LEU A 122 1.11 -18.02 -7.72
C LEU A 122 1.57 -17.99 -6.27
N SER A 123 1.07 -18.88 -5.43
CA SER A 123 1.41 -18.95 -3.99
C SER A 123 2.88 -19.25 -3.70
N ARG A 124 3.60 -19.84 -4.68
CA ARG A 124 5.03 -20.14 -4.57
C ARG A 124 5.91 -18.94 -4.90
N LEU A 125 5.35 -17.90 -5.52
CA LEU A 125 6.07 -16.69 -5.83
C LEU A 125 6.35 -15.88 -4.57
N LYS A 126 7.41 -15.08 -4.66
CA LYS A 126 7.78 -14.15 -3.59
C LYS A 126 7.93 -12.76 -4.18
N VAL A 127 7.23 -11.82 -3.60
CA VAL A 127 7.34 -10.40 -3.91
C VAL A 127 8.61 -9.86 -3.29
N VAL A 128 9.42 -9.21 -4.09
CA VAL A 128 10.59 -8.47 -3.64
C VAL A 128 10.25 -6.97 -3.53
N ALA A 129 10.93 -6.25 -2.65
CA ALA A 129 10.87 -4.80 -2.66
C ALA A 129 11.64 -4.29 -3.90
N ASP A 130 10.94 -3.55 -4.74
CA ASP A 130 11.41 -3.06 -6.03
C ASP A 130 12.28 -1.78 -5.91
N HIS A 131 12.38 -1.23 -4.70
CA HIS A 131 12.95 0.09 -4.46
C HIS A 131 14.34 0.02 -3.84
N THR A 132 15.28 0.74 -4.45
CA THR A 132 16.70 0.75 -4.09
C THR A 132 17.02 1.65 -2.90
N ASP A 133 16.09 2.50 -2.47
CA ASP A 133 16.33 3.54 -1.46
C ASP A 133 16.01 3.09 -0.03
N THR A 134 15.43 1.92 0.15
CA THR A 134 15.15 1.33 1.47
C THR A 134 16.09 0.15 1.76
N PRO A 135 16.34 -0.17 3.05
CA PRO A 135 17.02 -1.41 3.38
C PRO A 135 16.34 -2.59 2.71
N ILE A 136 17.12 -3.46 2.06
CA ILE A 136 16.62 -4.65 1.37
C ILE A 136 15.69 -5.41 2.31
N GLN A 137 14.41 -5.40 2.01
CA GLN A 137 13.43 -6.18 2.75
C GLN A 137 13.46 -7.63 2.28
N PRO A 138 13.32 -8.61 3.19
CA PRO A 138 13.17 -9.99 2.78
C PRO A 138 11.95 -10.15 1.86
N ALA A 139 12.12 -10.93 0.79
CA ALA A 139 11.01 -11.27 -0.10
C ALA A 139 9.85 -11.92 0.68
N ARG A 140 8.60 -11.56 0.33
CA ARG A 140 7.39 -12.00 1.01
C ARG A 140 6.51 -12.86 0.08
N PRO A 141 5.74 -13.80 0.61
CA PRO A 141 4.81 -14.57 -0.21
C PRO A 141 3.84 -13.66 -0.98
N PHE A 142 3.48 -14.08 -2.18
CA PHE A 142 2.35 -13.52 -2.92
C PHE A 142 1.08 -13.75 -2.09
N SER A 143 0.19 -12.77 -1.99
CA SER A 143 -0.90 -12.81 -1.01
C SER A 143 -2.28 -12.95 -1.66
N ARG A 144 -3.14 -13.77 -1.06
CA ARG A 144 -4.56 -13.80 -1.39
C ARG A 144 -5.24 -12.53 -0.89
N PHE A 145 -6.24 -12.08 -1.62
CA PHE A 145 -7.05 -10.95 -1.19
C PHE A 145 -7.76 -11.23 0.14
N ASP A 146 -8.32 -12.44 0.31
CA ASP A 146 -9.05 -12.80 1.53
C ASP A 146 -8.19 -12.71 2.80
N GLU A 147 -6.92 -13.13 2.72
CA GLU A 147 -5.99 -13.03 3.87
C GLU A 147 -5.80 -11.59 4.35
N VAL A 148 -5.76 -10.65 3.41
CA VAL A 148 -5.55 -9.22 3.72
C VAL A 148 -6.86 -8.57 4.16
N ILE A 149 -7.94 -8.78 3.41
CA ILE A 149 -9.19 -8.06 3.65
C ILE A 149 -9.84 -8.45 4.97
N GLU A 150 -9.85 -9.74 5.33
CA GLU A 150 -10.46 -10.22 6.57
C GLU A 150 -9.71 -9.73 7.81
N GLN A 151 -8.39 -9.56 7.70
CA GLN A 151 -7.57 -9.04 8.79
C GLN A 151 -7.76 -7.54 9.01
N HIS A 152 -7.91 -6.75 7.96
CA HIS A 152 -7.80 -5.30 8.05
C HIS A 152 -9.12 -4.54 7.97
N LEU A 153 -10.10 -5.03 7.18
CA LEU A 153 -11.39 -4.36 7.02
C LEU A 153 -12.15 -4.12 8.33
N PRO A 154 -12.07 -4.99 9.36
CA PRO A 154 -12.72 -4.72 10.65
C PRO A 154 -12.26 -3.44 11.35
N ASN A 155 -11.06 -2.92 11.02
CA ASN A 155 -10.43 -1.80 11.72
C ASN A 155 -10.07 -0.62 10.82
N LEU A 156 -9.92 -0.83 9.51
CA LEU A 156 -9.44 0.18 8.56
C LEU A 156 -10.44 0.40 7.44
N VAL A 157 -10.40 1.59 6.86
CA VAL A 157 -11.02 1.86 5.57
C VAL A 157 -10.18 1.20 4.47
N VAL A 158 -10.82 0.47 3.56
CA VAL A 158 -10.11 -0.23 2.49
C VAL A 158 -10.56 0.28 1.13
N PHE A 159 -9.61 0.80 0.37
CA PHE A 159 -9.78 1.17 -1.02
C PHE A 159 -9.47 -0.06 -1.88
N VAL A 160 -10.47 -0.63 -2.54
CA VAL A 160 -10.33 -1.83 -3.37
C VAL A 160 -10.45 -1.48 -4.84
N GLU A 161 -9.52 -1.99 -5.65
CA GLU A 161 -9.50 -1.76 -7.10
C GLU A 161 -9.39 -3.08 -7.87
N PRO A 162 -10.39 -3.46 -8.69
CA PRO A 162 -10.21 -4.53 -9.66
C PRO A 162 -9.28 -4.04 -10.79
N LYS A 163 -8.20 -4.76 -11.05
CA LYS A 163 -7.20 -4.40 -12.07
C LYS A 163 -7.51 -4.99 -13.45
N VAL A 164 -8.33 -6.03 -13.49
CA VAL A 164 -8.76 -6.70 -14.71
C VAL A 164 -10.28 -6.83 -14.72
N PRO A 165 -10.93 -6.81 -15.90
CA PRO A 165 -12.40 -6.89 -15.99
C PRO A 165 -12.98 -8.13 -15.29
N GLU A 166 -12.28 -9.25 -15.34
CA GLU A 166 -12.68 -10.53 -14.77
C GLU A 166 -12.75 -10.48 -13.24
N ALA A 167 -11.99 -9.59 -12.60
CA ALA A 167 -12.01 -9.43 -11.15
C ALA A 167 -13.18 -8.56 -10.65
N VAL A 168 -13.86 -7.78 -11.51
CA VAL A 168 -14.89 -6.81 -11.09
C VAL A 168 -16.03 -7.49 -10.35
N ALA A 169 -16.67 -8.46 -10.95
CA ALA A 169 -17.84 -9.12 -10.37
C ALA A 169 -17.49 -9.98 -9.14
N PRO A 170 -16.42 -10.81 -9.16
CA PRO A 170 -16.01 -11.57 -7.97
C PRO A 170 -15.62 -10.68 -6.80
N LEU A 171 -14.85 -9.61 -7.02
CA LEU A 171 -14.47 -8.67 -5.97
C LEU A 171 -15.67 -7.94 -5.38
N MET A 172 -16.60 -7.48 -6.24
CA MET A 172 -17.82 -6.81 -5.78
C MET A 172 -18.68 -7.76 -4.92
N ALA A 173 -18.83 -9.01 -5.34
CA ALA A 173 -19.56 -10.03 -4.58
C ALA A 173 -18.88 -10.32 -3.23
N ARG A 174 -17.54 -10.42 -3.23
CA ARG A 174 -16.79 -10.67 -2.01
C ARG A 174 -16.91 -9.52 -1.02
N MET A 175 -16.76 -8.27 -1.46
CA MET A 175 -16.93 -7.11 -0.60
C MET A 175 -18.34 -6.99 -0.01
N LYS A 176 -19.37 -7.34 -0.81
CA LYS A 176 -20.74 -7.41 -0.32
C LYS A 176 -20.93 -8.47 0.77
N GLN A 177 -20.30 -9.64 0.65
CA GLN A 177 -20.35 -10.70 1.67
C GLN A 177 -19.71 -10.30 2.99
N LEU A 178 -18.69 -9.44 2.97
CA LEU A 178 -18.03 -8.94 4.17
C LEU A 178 -18.89 -7.94 4.96
N ASP A 179 -19.91 -7.37 4.33
CA ASP A 179 -20.94 -6.52 4.93
C ASP A 179 -20.40 -5.37 5.81
N GLN A 180 -19.41 -4.65 5.28
CA GLN A 180 -18.84 -3.46 5.94
C GLN A 180 -18.78 -2.28 4.95
N PRO A 181 -19.93 -1.81 4.47
CA PRO A 181 -19.98 -0.79 3.43
C PRO A 181 -19.38 0.54 3.87
N GLU A 182 -19.50 0.89 5.15
CA GLU A 182 -18.98 2.15 5.72
C GLU A 182 -17.45 2.23 5.74
N ARG A 183 -16.75 1.10 5.49
CA ARG A 183 -15.27 1.03 5.38
C ARG A 183 -14.79 0.68 4.01
N THR A 184 -15.70 0.37 3.09
CA THR A 184 -15.36 -0.03 1.74
C THR A 184 -15.39 1.16 0.79
N VAL A 185 -14.28 1.40 0.09
CA VAL A 185 -14.19 2.38 -0.99
C VAL A 185 -13.85 1.66 -2.29
N TRP A 186 -14.77 1.69 -3.24
CA TRP A 186 -14.55 1.17 -4.58
C TRP A 186 -13.75 2.16 -5.40
N LYS A 187 -12.56 1.75 -5.83
CA LYS A 187 -11.58 2.59 -6.55
C LYS A 187 -11.50 2.14 -8.00
N GLN A 188 -11.63 3.06 -8.94
CA GLN A 188 -11.38 2.81 -10.37
C GLN A 188 -11.02 4.11 -11.11
N PRO A 189 -10.48 4.01 -12.36
CA PRO A 189 -10.41 5.15 -13.28
C PRO A 189 -11.80 5.80 -13.42
N ILE A 190 -11.84 7.12 -13.49
CA ILE A 190 -13.08 7.91 -13.45
C ILE A 190 -14.06 7.60 -14.60
N ASN A 191 -13.58 7.03 -15.68
CA ASN A 191 -14.36 6.66 -16.87
C ASN A 191 -14.98 5.26 -16.81
N GLN A 192 -14.79 4.51 -15.70
CA GLN A 192 -15.38 3.19 -15.52
C GLN A 192 -16.86 3.28 -15.10
N LEU A 193 -17.63 2.21 -15.39
CA LEU A 193 -19.08 2.21 -15.22
C LEU A 193 -19.56 1.61 -13.90
N ASN A 194 -18.67 1.10 -13.05
CA ASN A 194 -19.04 0.32 -11.88
C ASN A 194 -19.39 1.14 -10.62
N PHE A 195 -19.21 2.46 -10.65
CA PHE A 195 -19.47 3.32 -9.48
C PHE A 195 -20.95 3.25 -9.04
N GLY A 196 -21.90 3.26 -9.98
CA GLY A 196 -23.32 3.10 -9.67
C GLY A 196 -23.63 1.78 -8.95
N THR A 197 -23.02 0.70 -9.40
CA THR A 197 -23.17 -0.63 -8.75
C THR A 197 -22.54 -0.64 -7.37
N ALA A 198 -21.38 -0.05 -7.19
CA ALA A 198 -20.72 0.08 -5.89
C ALA A 198 -21.59 0.89 -4.90
N LYS A 199 -22.15 2.02 -5.33
CA LYS A 199 -23.10 2.80 -4.53
C LYS A 199 -24.36 2.03 -4.17
N ALA A 200 -24.93 1.25 -5.09
CA ALA A 200 -26.09 0.41 -4.83
C ALA A 200 -25.82 -0.69 -3.79
N ASN A 201 -24.57 -1.09 -3.60
CA ASN A 201 -24.14 -1.98 -2.51
C ASN A 201 -23.74 -1.23 -1.22
N GLY A 202 -23.95 0.10 -1.16
CA GLY A 202 -23.64 0.92 -0.01
C GLY A 202 -22.16 1.34 0.12
N PHE A 203 -21.31 1.00 -0.85
CA PHE A 203 -19.89 1.34 -0.81
C PHE A 203 -19.67 2.82 -1.13
N HIS A 204 -18.64 3.39 -0.52
CA HIS A 204 -18.07 4.65 -0.97
C HIS A 204 -17.28 4.45 -2.26
N THR A 205 -17.02 5.54 -2.98
CA THR A 205 -16.41 5.45 -4.30
C THR A 205 -15.34 6.52 -4.50
N TRP A 206 -14.26 6.12 -5.16
CA TRP A 206 -13.19 7.00 -5.56
C TRP A 206 -12.87 6.84 -7.05
N GLY A 207 -13.21 7.87 -7.83
CA GLY A 207 -12.87 7.98 -9.24
C GLY A 207 -11.58 8.75 -9.43
N TYR A 208 -10.51 8.11 -9.92
CA TYR A 208 -9.25 8.81 -10.15
C TYR A 208 -9.06 9.21 -11.61
N VAL A 209 -8.47 10.38 -11.78
CA VAL A 209 -8.21 11.02 -13.07
C VAL A 209 -6.78 10.72 -13.49
N LEU A 210 -6.61 10.07 -14.63
CA LEU A 210 -5.33 9.94 -15.30
C LEU A 210 -5.01 11.21 -16.08
N ASN A 211 -3.72 11.54 -16.20
CA ASN A 211 -3.27 12.68 -16.97
C ASN A 211 -3.26 12.36 -18.47
N GLU A 212 -4.45 12.09 -19.02
CA GLU A 212 -4.65 11.72 -20.42
C GLU A 212 -5.94 12.36 -20.97
N PRO A 213 -6.03 12.56 -22.31
CA PRO A 213 -7.17 13.28 -22.94
C PRO A 213 -8.53 12.65 -22.62
N GLY A 214 -8.63 11.34 -22.51
CA GLY A 214 -9.87 10.63 -22.22
C GLY A 214 -10.48 10.96 -20.85
N HIS A 215 -9.64 11.35 -19.89
CA HIS A 215 -10.06 11.74 -18.54
C HIS A 215 -10.17 13.26 -18.37
N LEU A 216 -9.30 14.04 -19.03
CA LEU A 216 -9.17 15.48 -18.82
C LEU A 216 -10.01 16.32 -19.78
N GLY A 217 -10.62 15.72 -20.80
CA GLY A 217 -11.40 16.42 -21.81
C GLY A 217 -12.73 16.99 -21.31
N GLU A 218 -13.67 17.15 -22.23
CA GLU A 218 -15.02 17.69 -21.96
C GLU A 218 -15.85 16.83 -21.00
N ARG A 219 -15.46 15.57 -20.77
CA ARG A 219 -16.18 14.65 -19.87
C ARG A 219 -15.86 14.90 -18.40
N LEU A 220 -14.72 15.50 -18.07
CA LEU A 220 -14.30 15.69 -16.68
C LEU A 220 -15.35 16.41 -15.81
N PRO A 221 -16.02 17.50 -16.24
CA PRO A 221 -17.09 18.13 -15.46
C PRO A 221 -18.25 17.17 -15.16
N ARG A 222 -18.62 16.31 -16.11
CA ARG A 222 -19.69 15.30 -15.92
C ARG A 222 -19.30 14.25 -14.91
N PHE A 223 -18.07 13.74 -14.95
CA PHE A 223 -17.55 12.81 -13.95
C PHE A 223 -17.47 13.45 -12.56
N ALA A 224 -17.02 14.70 -12.49
CA ALA A 224 -16.99 15.43 -11.21
C ALA A 224 -18.39 15.63 -10.62
N ALA A 225 -19.40 15.81 -11.45
CA ALA A 225 -20.79 15.97 -11.03
C ALA A 225 -21.53 14.63 -10.79
N ASP A 226 -20.96 13.48 -11.17
CA ASP A 226 -21.61 12.17 -11.03
C ASP A 226 -21.86 11.85 -9.55
N PRO A 227 -23.12 11.69 -9.10
CA PRO A 227 -23.44 11.36 -7.71
C PRO A 227 -22.95 9.97 -7.28
N ALA A 228 -22.62 9.10 -8.23
CA ALA A 228 -22.04 7.81 -7.94
C ALA A 228 -20.55 7.86 -7.57
N ILE A 229 -19.90 9.01 -7.66
CA ILE A 229 -18.50 9.23 -7.30
C ILE A 229 -18.42 10.15 -6.08
N ASP A 230 -17.93 9.65 -4.95
CA ASP A 230 -17.86 10.43 -3.70
C ASP A 230 -16.58 11.27 -3.61
N MET A 231 -15.50 10.84 -4.25
CA MET A 231 -14.20 11.49 -4.16
C MET A 231 -13.46 11.41 -5.51
N LEU A 232 -12.71 12.47 -5.85
CA LEU A 232 -11.85 12.49 -7.03
C LEU A 232 -10.38 12.26 -6.65
N GLY A 233 -9.63 11.68 -7.58
CA GLY A 233 -8.18 11.51 -7.46
C GLY A 233 -7.43 12.12 -8.64
N ILE A 234 -6.21 12.60 -8.39
CA ILE A 234 -5.33 13.14 -9.42
C ILE A 234 -3.89 12.65 -9.21
N GLN A 235 -3.21 12.30 -10.30
CA GLN A 235 -1.81 11.87 -10.26
C GLN A 235 -0.88 13.02 -9.82
N LYS A 236 0.14 12.69 -9.01
CA LYS A 236 1.19 13.64 -8.60
C LYS A 236 1.98 14.25 -9.77
N THR A 237 2.01 13.56 -10.90
CA THR A 237 2.71 13.99 -12.12
C THR A 237 1.93 14.99 -12.96
N ALA A 238 0.65 15.22 -12.65
CA ALA A 238 -0.15 16.23 -13.34
C ALA A 238 0.38 17.65 -13.04
N VAL A 239 0.39 18.51 -14.05
CA VAL A 239 0.77 19.93 -13.87
C VAL A 239 -0.25 20.67 -13.02
N ASP A 240 0.17 21.77 -12.37
CA ASP A 240 -0.65 22.49 -11.40
C ASP A 240 -2.00 22.95 -11.97
N ASP A 241 -2.06 23.42 -13.21
CA ASP A 241 -3.32 23.83 -13.85
C ASP A 241 -4.33 22.69 -13.93
N ILE A 242 -3.85 21.47 -14.21
CA ILE A 242 -4.71 20.29 -14.26
C ILE A 242 -5.17 19.92 -12.85
N VAL A 243 -4.26 19.95 -11.88
CA VAL A 243 -4.63 19.67 -10.47
C VAL A 243 -5.67 20.68 -10.00
N ASN A 244 -5.45 21.99 -10.23
CA ASN A 244 -6.37 23.05 -9.86
C ASN A 244 -7.74 22.87 -10.52
N ARG A 245 -7.78 22.46 -11.80
CA ARG A 245 -9.03 22.16 -12.51
C ARG A 245 -9.80 21.02 -11.87
N VAL A 246 -9.11 19.90 -11.54
CA VAL A 246 -9.75 18.73 -10.90
C VAL A 246 -10.24 19.10 -9.51
N VAL A 247 -9.41 19.75 -8.69
CA VAL A 247 -9.78 20.23 -7.34
C VAL A 247 -10.94 21.18 -7.39
N GLY A 248 -10.93 22.16 -8.31
CA GLY A 248 -12.01 23.13 -8.47
C GLY A 248 -13.35 22.47 -8.82
N LEU A 249 -13.35 21.54 -9.78
CA LEU A 249 -14.55 20.79 -10.16
C LEU A 249 -15.05 19.87 -9.02
N ALA A 250 -14.16 19.22 -8.31
CA ALA A 250 -14.51 18.39 -7.15
C ALA A 250 -15.16 19.27 -6.06
N SER A 251 -14.55 20.39 -5.71
CA SER A 251 -15.05 21.32 -4.69
C SER A 251 -16.43 21.89 -5.05
N GLN A 252 -16.67 22.25 -6.32
CA GLN A 252 -17.98 22.73 -6.80
C GLN A 252 -19.09 21.68 -6.59
N ASN A 253 -18.73 20.39 -6.52
CA ASN A 253 -19.64 19.27 -6.29
C ASN A 253 -19.56 18.69 -4.86
N GLY A 254 -18.92 19.41 -3.92
CA GLY A 254 -18.80 19.01 -2.52
C GLY A 254 -17.93 17.77 -2.28
N LYS A 255 -17.03 17.43 -3.21
CA LYS A 255 -16.21 16.21 -3.16
C LYS A 255 -14.77 16.54 -2.77
N PRO A 256 -14.14 15.77 -1.86
CA PRO A 256 -12.72 15.89 -1.59
C PRO A 256 -11.90 15.37 -2.76
N THR A 257 -10.66 15.87 -2.87
CA THR A 257 -9.68 15.37 -3.86
C THR A 257 -8.49 14.75 -3.15
N MET A 258 -8.00 13.62 -3.67
CA MET A 258 -6.80 12.93 -3.19
C MET A 258 -5.73 12.90 -4.28
N MET A 259 -4.49 13.26 -3.91
CA MET A 259 -3.32 13.11 -4.81
C MET A 259 -2.65 11.75 -4.60
N TRP A 260 -2.20 11.11 -5.71
CA TRP A 260 -1.57 9.79 -5.72
C TRP A 260 -0.51 9.65 -6.83
N ALA A 261 0.51 8.79 -6.73
CA ALA A 261 0.98 8.23 -5.49
C ALA A 261 2.09 9.13 -4.92
N ILE A 262 1.96 9.48 -3.66
CA ILE A 262 2.93 10.34 -2.98
C ILE A 262 4.08 9.49 -2.45
N GLU A 263 5.32 9.89 -2.71
CA GLU A 263 6.54 9.18 -2.29
C GLU A 263 7.48 10.08 -1.50
N ARG A 264 7.33 11.41 -1.66
CA ARG A 264 8.23 12.42 -1.08
C ARG A 264 7.47 13.57 -0.42
N VAL A 265 8.07 14.13 0.61
CA VAL A 265 7.52 15.29 1.34
C VAL A 265 7.18 16.49 0.42
N PRO A 266 8.02 16.88 -0.57
CA PRO A 266 7.67 17.99 -1.47
C PRO A 266 6.39 17.72 -2.29
N GLU A 267 6.14 16.47 -2.71
CA GLU A 267 4.92 16.09 -3.43
C GLU A 267 3.68 16.24 -2.55
N ARG A 268 3.76 15.80 -1.28
CA ARG A 268 2.72 16.02 -0.27
C ARG A 268 2.44 17.52 -0.10
N THR A 269 3.48 18.30 0.13
CA THR A 269 3.36 19.75 0.35
C THR A 269 2.71 20.43 -0.86
N ARG A 270 3.11 20.05 -2.08
CA ARG A 270 2.50 20.53 -3.32
C ARG A 270 1.02 20.12 -3.40
N GLY A 271 0.68 18.87 -3.15
CA GLY A 271 -0.71 18.40 -3.19
C GLY A 271 -1.61 19.19 -2.25
N LEU A 272 -1.15 19.42 -1.01
CA LEU A 272 -1.87 20.20 -0.01
C LEU A 272 -2.02 21.68 -0.44
N SER A 273 -0.96 22.30 -0.96
CA SER A 273 -1.00 23.71 -1.42
C SER A 273 -1.95 23.92 -2.60
N LEU A 274 -2.20 22.88 -3.41
CA LEU A 274 -3.15 22.88 -4.52
C LEU A 274 -4.58 22.48 -4.10
N GLY A 275 -4.83 22.26 -2.79
CA GLY A 275 -6.17 21.97 -2.26
C GLY A 275 -6.57 20.51 -2.24
N CYS A 276 -5.63 19.57 -2.47
CA CYS A 276 -5.91 18.15 -2.23
C CYS A 276 -5.99 17.89 -0.72
N ARG A 277 -7.06 17.25 -0.26
CA ARG A 277 -7.27 16.90 1.16
C ARG A 277 -6.76 15.50 1.50
N GLY A 278 -6.67 14.61 0.53
CA GLY A 278 -6.18 13.25 0.69
C GLY A 278 -4.81 13.04 0.07
N MET A 279 -3.99 12.18 0.72
CA MET A 279 -2.70 11.74 0.22
C MET A 279 -2.66 10.22 0.21
N MET A 280 -2.64 9.63 -0.99
CA MET A 280 -2.36 8.20 -1.12
C MET A 280 -0.85 8.04 -1.30
N THR A 281 -0.18 7.46 -0.32
CA THR A 281 1.28 7.43 -0.28
C THR A 281 1.84 6.00 -0.32
N SER A 282 2.82 5.78 -1.20
CA SER A 282 3.62 4.55 -1.23
C SER A 282 4.74 4.57 -0.17
N ASN A 283 5.23 5.75 0.21
CA ASN A 283 6.24 5.94 1.25
C ASN A 283 5.59 6.43 2.56
N ILE A 284 4.81 5.55 3.19
CA ILE A 284 4.00 5.92 4.36
C ILE A 284 4.86 6.24 5.59
N VAL A 285 6.08 5.71 5.67
CA VAL A 285 7.04 5.99 6.75
C VAL A 285 7.78 7.30 6.51
N GLY A 286 8.29 7.51 5.29
CA GLY A 286 9.07 8.71 4.93
C GLY A 286 8.22 9.96 4.71
N VAL A 287 6.91 9.79 4.51
CA VAL A 287 5.95 10.88 4.29
C VAL A 287 4.80 10.77 5.31
N PRO A 288 5.11 10.89 6.62
CA PRO A 288 4.07 10.83 7.64
C PRO A 288 3.11 12.03 7.53
N PRO A 289 1.92 11.96 8.15
CA PRO A 289 1.07 13.13 8.33
C PRO A 289 1.84 14.29 8.96
N ILE A 290 1.48 15.51 8.55
CA ILE A 290 2.01 16.70 9.23
C ILE A 290 1.44 16.67 10.65
N PRO A 291 2.28 16.83 11.69
CA PRO A 291 1.76 17.04 13.04
C PRO A 291 0.86 18.26 13.05
N LEU A 292 -0.34 18.12 13.59
CA LEU A 292 -1.26 19.24 13.82
C LEU A 292 -0.67 20.17 14.88
#